data_48b3b3463c0753376f77264fad1cc383
#
_entry.id   48b3b3463c0753376f77264fad1cc383
#
_cell.length_a   1.000
_cell.length_b   1.000
_cell.length_c   1.000
_cell.angle_alpha   90.00
_cell.angle_beta   90.00
_cell.angle_gamma   90.00
#
_symmetry.space_group_name_H-M   'P 1'
#
loop_
_entity.id
_entity.type
_entity.pdbx_description
1 polymer ?
#
loop_
_entity_poly.entity_id
_entity_poly.type
_entity_poly.pdbx_seq_one_letter_code
_entity_poly.pdbx_strand_id
1 'polypeptide(L)'
;MKTRDKRIEKGGSVTAADRMRRVAIGLLVWLAGSFSLSANAQCEAKNNAFQSGEQVMYDLYFNWKFVWVKAGLASLTTNATTHNSKSAYRMNLIAVGSKRADFFFKMRDTLTCVMGEKLEPLYFRKGAEEGKRYTVDEAWFSYRGGLCHIKQKRTHRDGEVQESEGSDSRCIYDMLSILAQARSYNPADYKPGDKIKFPMATGRKVEEQTLIYRGKENVKAENGVTYRCLIFSLVEYNKKGKQKEVITFFVTDDENHLPVRLDLFLNFGSAKAFLNSVKGNRHPLTSIIK
;
A
#
# COMPACT_ATOMS: atom_id res chain seq x y z
N MET A 1 89.94 -10.10 18.42
CA MET A 1 89.48 -9.64 19.74
C MET A 1 88.01 -9.26 19.61
N LYS A 2 87.10 -10.14 20.03
CA LYS A 2 85.62 -9.97 19.88
C LYS A 2 85.08 -9.67 21.27
N THR A 3 84.52 -8.49 21.43
CA THR A 3 83.70 -8.11 22.59
C THR A 3 82.27 -8.50 22.37
N ARG A 4 81.72 -9.32 23.29
CA ARG A 4 80.31 -9.73 23.32
C ARG A 4 79.52 -8.72 24.14
N ASP A 5 78.55 -8.14 23.54
CA ASP A 5 77.60 -7.27 24.20
C ASP A 5 76.36 -8.10 24.71
N LYS A 6 76.12 -8.08 26.03
CA LYS A 6 74.98 -8.76 26.68
C LYS A 6 73.80 -7.79 26.78
N ARG A 7 72.77 -8.06 26.00
CA ARG A 7 71.48 -7.38 26.10
C ARG A 7 70.69 -8.04 27.26
N ILE A 8 70.40 -7.26 28.27
CA ILE A 8 69.53 -7.64 29.39
C ILE A 8 68.04 -7.41 28.97
N GLU A 9 67.25 -8.50 28.87
CA GLU A 9 65.80 -8.44 28.71
C GLU A 9 65.15 -8.08 30.05
N LYS A 10 64.53 -6.94 30.10
CA LYS A 10 63.58 -6.55 31.18
C LYS A 10 62.24 -7.20 30.96
N GLY A 11 61.95 -8.29 31.69
CA GLY A 11 60.60 -8.86 31.80
C GLY A 11 59.70 -7.91 32.56
N GLY A 12 58.81 -7.27 31.83
CA GLY A 12 57.73 -6.45 32.42
C GLY A 12 56.66 -7.35 33.02
N SER A 13 56.46 -7.38 34.33
CA SER A 13 55.34 -8.03 34.98
C SER A 13 54.05 -7.29 34.71
N VAL A 14 53.13 -7.93 34.01
CA VAL A 14 51.74 -7.42 33.80
C VAL A 14 51.02 -7.45 35.14
N THR A 15 50.68 -6.28 35.67
CA THR A 15 50.01 -6.14 36.97
C THR A 15 48.57 -6.67 36.90
N ALA A 16 48.04 -7.13 38.05
CA ALA A 16 46.66 -7.62 38.16
C ALA A 16 45.59 -6.59 37.65
N ALA A 17 45.91 -5.30 37.75
CA ALA A 17 45.08 -4.19 37.23
C ALA A 17 44.95 -4.21 35.71
N ASP A 18 46.04 -4.55 34.97
CA ASP A 18 46.01 -4.64 33.48
C ASP A 18 45.19 -5.84 33.00
N ARG A 19 45.23 -6.97 33.76
CA ARG A 19 44.38 -8.13 33.46
C ARG A 19 42.89 -7.84 33.66
N MET A 20 42.52 -7.15 34.75
CA MET A 20 41.12 -6.73 34.99
C MET A 20 40.63 -5.74 33.95
N ARG A 21 41.46 -4.80 33.50
CA ARG A 21 41.09 -3.83 32.46
C ARG A 21 40.84 -4.49 31.10
N ARG A 22 41.62 -5.51 30.72
CA ARG A 22 41.41 -6.28 29.48
C ARG A 22 40.17 -7.17 29.54
N VAL A 23 39.83 -7.74 30.71
CA VAL A 23 38.62 -8.52 30.92
C VAL A 23 37.36 -7.62 30.90
N ALA A 24 37.44 -6.43 31.51
CA ALA A 24 36.34 -5.45 31.51
C ALA A 24 36.06 -4.90 30.09
N ILE A 25 37.07 -4.62 29.29
CA ILE A 25 36.93 -4.20 27.89
C ILE A 25 36.37 -5.34 27.02
N GLY A 26 36.80 -6.59 27.24
CA GLY A 26 36.27 -7.77 26.56
C GLY A 26 34.79 -8.02 26.84
N LEU A 27 34.35 -7.85 28.11
CA LEU A 27 32.93 -7.99 28.50
C LEU A 27 32.05 -6.85 27.97
N LEU A 28 32.55 -5.61 27.88
CA LEU A 28 31.81 -4.47 27.30
C LEU A 28 31.65 -4.63 25.78
N VAL A 29 32.61 -5.19 25.07
CA VAL A 29 32.52 -5.49 23.63
C VAL A 29 31.55 -6.65 23.38
N TRP A 30 31.46 -7.64 24.28
CA TRP A 30 30.52 -8.75 24.17
C TRP A 30 29.05 -8.33 24.46
N LEU A 31 28.82 -7.37 25.34
CA LEU A 31 27.49 -6.82 25.63
C LEU A 31 26.98 -5.86 24.52
N ALA A 32 27.87 -5.25 23.74
CA ALA A 32 27.49 -4.42 22.60
C ALA A 32 27.12 -5.22 21.33
N GLY A 33 27.40 -6.53 21.29
CA GLY A 33 27.19 -7.40 20.12
C GLY A 33 25.81 -8.07 20.02
N SER A 34 24.86 -7.82 20.94
CA SER A 34 23.60 -8.57 20.99
C SER A 34 22.34 -7.74 20.79
N PHE A 35 22.43 -6.47 20.40
CA PHE A 35 21.29 -5.77 19.85
C PHE A 35 21.21 -6.07 18.36
N SER A 36 20.71 -7.26 18.00
CA SER A 36 20.07 -7.49 16.73
C SER A 36 18.84 -6.58 16.71
N LEU A 37 19.00 -5.36 16.20
CA LEU A 37 17.88 -4.57 15.72
C LEU A 37 17.23 -5.46 14.65
N SER A 38 16.17 -6.16 15.03
CA SER A 38 15.26 -6.76 14.07
C SER A 38 14.71 -5.58 13.27
N ALA A 39 15.34 -5.25 12.15
CA ALA A 39 14.76 -4.37 11.16
C ALA A 39 13.53 -5.10 10.62
N ASN A 40 12.39 -4.93 11.29
CA ASN A 40 11.13 -5.35 10.74
C ASN A 40 10.90 -4.54 9.47
N ALA A 41 10.48 -5.18 8.39
CA ALA A 41 10.00 -4.44 7.22
C ALA A 41 8.99 -3.42 7.71
N GLN A 42 9.13 -2.15 7.29
CA GLN A 42 8.32 -1.03 7.77
C GLN A 42 6.90 -1.07 7.19
N CYS A 43 6.17 -2.17 7.45
CA CYS A 43 4.75 -2.31 7.10
C CYS A 43 3.84 -1.95 8.29
N GLU A 44 4.32 -1.13 9.21
CA GLU A 44 3.57 -0.82 10.42
C GLU A 44 2.86 0.52 10.27
N ALA A 45 1.53 0.46 10.18
CA ALA A 45 0.67 1.63 10.26
C ALA A 45 -0.44 1.40 11.27
N LYS A 46 -0.83 2.46 11.95
CA LYS A 46 -1.99 2.44 12.83
C LYS A 46 -3.24 2.77 12.02
N ASN A 47 -4.21 1.85 12.01
CA ASN A 47 -5.51 2.15 11.43
C ASN A 47 -6.24 3.19 12.29
N ASN A 48 -6.38 4.39 11.77
CA ASN A 48 -7.14 5.46 12.38
C ASN A 48 -8.43 5.81 11.61
N ALA A 49 -8.60 5.33 10.37
CA ALA A 49 -9.57 5.85 9.42
C ALA A 49 -10.85 5.02 9.27
N PHE A 50 -10.80 3.71 9.49
CA PHE A 50 -11.95 2.83 9.23
C PHE A 50 -12.15 1.82 10.36
N GLN A 51 -13.29 1.15 10.35
CA GLN A 51 -13.64 0.08 11.29
C GLN A 51 -14.32 -1.09 10.57
N SER A 52 -14.46 -2.20 11.28
CA SER A 52 -15.23 -3.35 10.80
C SER A 52 -16.69 -2.99 10.59
N GLY A 53 -17.27 -3.43 9.46
CA GLY A 53 -18.64 -3.13 9.06
C GLY A 53 -18.76 -1.89 8.17
N GLU A 54 -17.65 -1.22 7.83
CA GLU A 54 -17.69 -0.10 6.87
C GLU A 54 -18.08 -0.61 5.48
N GLN A 55 -19.06 0.07 4.86
CA GLN A 55 -19.53 -0.17 3.50
C GLN A 55 -19.62 1.15 2.75
N VAL A 56 -18.98 1.21 1.60
CA VAL A 56 -18.97 2.38 0.72
C VAL A 56 -19.48 1.98 -0.66
N MET A 57 -20.45 2.70 -1.18
CA MET A 57 -21.03 2.45 -2.51
C MET A 57 -20.64 3.56 -3.47
N TYR A 58 -20.35 3.18 -4.70
CA TYR A 58 -19.96 4.10 -5.77
C TYR A 58 -20.81 3.91 -7.01
N ASP A 59 -21.14 5.02 -7.68
CA ASP A 59 -21.61 5.03 -9.04
C ASP A 59 -20.44 5.15 -10.00
N LEU A 60 -20.38 4.27 -11.00
CA LEU A 60 -19.32 4.25 -12.01
C LEU A 60 -19.79 4.89 -13.30
N TYR A 61 -18.95 5.77 -13.84
CA TYR A 61 -19.18 6.46 -15.12
C TYR A 61 -18.02 6.18 -16.06
N PHE A 62 -18.34 6.12 -17.35
CA PHE A 62 -17.35 6.00 -18.42
C PHE A 62 -17.59 7.10 -19.45
N ASN A 63 -16.51 7.69 -19.95
CA ASN A 63 -16.57 8.69 -21.00
C ASN A 63 -16.64 8.00 -22.37
N TRP A 64 -17.79 8.11 -23.02
CA TRP A 64 -18.02 7.61 -24.37
C TRP A 64 -18.23 8.78 -25.33
N LYS A 65 -17.31 8.93 -26.28
CA LYS A 65 -17.42 10.01 -27.30
C LYS A 65 -17.77 11.37 -26.70
N PHE A 66 -17.04 11.76 -25.62
CA PHE A 66 -17.22 13.02 -24.88
C PHE A 66 -18.48 13.12 -23.99
N VAL A 67 -19.28 12.06 -23.89
CA VAL A 67 -20.44 12.01 -22.99
C VAL A 67 -20.15 11.06 -21.82
N TRP A 68 -20.44 11.51 -20.61
CA TRP A 68 -20.35 10.66 -19.41
C TRP A 68 -21.61 9.81 -19.27
N VAL A 69 -21.46 8.51 -19.26
CA VAL A 69 -22.55 7.54 -19.15
C VAL A 69 -22.37 6.74 -17.88
N LYS A 70 -23.44 6.60 -17.10
CA LYS A 70 -23.44 5.71 -15.93
C LYS A 70 -23.22 4.27 -16.40
N ALA A 71 -22.07 3.71 -16.04
CA ALA A 71 -21.59 2.44 -16.56
C ALA A 71 -21.78 1.26 -15.59
N GLY A 72 -21.94 1.52 -14.29
CA GLY A 72 -22.05 0.46 -13.31
C GLY A 72 -22.06 0.96 -11.87
N LEU A 73 -21.79 0.03 -10.97
CA LEU A 73 -21.70 0.25 -9.52
C LEU A 73 -20.42 -0.40 -8.98
N ALA A 74 -19.89 0.14 -7.88
CA ALA A 74 -18.89 -0.55 -7.09
C ALA A 74 -19.22 -0.47 -5.60
N SER A 75 -18.76 -1.47 -4.85
CA SER A 75 -18.85 -1.49 -3.39
C SER A 75 -17.49 -1.79 -2.79
N LEU A 76 -17.11 -1.04 -1.77
CA LEU A 76 -15.95 -1.29 -0.94
C LEU A 76 -16.43 -1.64 0.46
N THR A 77 -16.05 -2.80 0.97
CA THR A 77 -16.44 -3.26 2.32
C THR A 77 -15.20 -3.62 3.13
N THR A 78 -15.23 -3.30 4.41
CA THR A 78 -14.15 -3.64 5.35
C THR A 78 -14.73 -4.38 6.55
N ASN A 79 -14.20 -5.57 6.85
CA ASN A 79 -14.65 -6.39 7.96
C ASN A 79 -13.45 -6.93 8.75
N ALA A 80 -13.64 -7.11 10.07
CA ALA A 80 -12.72 -7.87 10.88
C ALA A 80 -12.74 -9.35 10.43
N THR A 81 -11.59 -9.98 10.47
CA THR A 81 -11.39 -11.40 10.12
C THR A 81 -10.22 -11.97 10.91
N THR A 82 -9.86 -13.20 10.65
CA THR A 82 -8.62 -13.81 11.15
C THR A 82 -7.79 -14.34 9.98
N HIS A 83 -6.47 -14.28 10.13
CA HIS A 83 -5.52 -14.89 9.20
C HIS A 83 -4.46 -15.62 10.04
N ASN A 84 -4.31 -16.94 9.83
CA ASN A 84 -3.42 -17.79 10.63
C ASN A 84 -3.64 -17.60 12.15
N SER A 85 -4.91 -17.60 12.59
CA SER A 85 -5.35 -17.42 13.99
C SER A 85 -5.00 -16.06 14.62
N LYS A 86 -4.58 -15.05 13.83
CA LYS A 86 -4.34 -13.68 14.27
C LYS A 86 -5.43 -12.76 13.75
N SER A 87 -5.78 -11.73 14.53
CA SER A 87 -6.71 -10.68 14.11
C SER A 87 -6.24 -10.00 12.82
N ALA A 88 -7.17 -9.75 11.92
CA ALA A 88 -6.90 -9.13 10.62
C ALA A 88 -8.12 -8.35 10.12
N TYR A 89 -7.92 -7.52 9.11
CA TYR A 89 -8.98 -6.89 8.33
C TYR A 89 -9.06 -7.56 6.96
N ARG A 90 -10.29 -7.75 6.48
CA ARG A 90 -10.57 -8.11 5.08
C ARG A 90 -11.26 -6.93 4.41
N MET A 91 -10.67 -6.44 3.36
CA MET A 91 -11.25 -5.41 2.50
C MET A 91 -11.61 -6.03 1.15
N ASN A 92 -12.85 -5.79 0.68
CA ASN A 92 -13.32 -6.28 -0.61
C ASN A 92 -13.81 -5.10 -1.45
N LEU A 93 -13.40 -5.06 -2.71
CA LEU A 93 -13.93 -4.18 -3.74
C LEU A 93 -14.58 -5.03 -4.81
N ILE A 94 -15.86 -4.76 -5.10
CA ILE A 94 -16.61 -5.40 -6.17
C ILE A 94 -17.05 -4.28 -7.13
N ALA A 95 -16.68 -4.39 -8.41
CA ALA A 95 -17.08 -3.46 -9.45
C ALA A 95 -17.82 -4.21 -10.57
N VAL A 96 -19.03 -3.75 -10.88
CA VAL A 96 -19.92 -4.43 -11.83
C VAL A 96 -20.47 -3.44 -12.83
N GLY A 97 -20.21 -3.65 -14.12
CA GLY A 97 -20.82 -2.91 -15.21
C GLY A 97 -22.31 -3.21 -15.34
N SER A 98 -23.08 -2.23 -15.78
CA SER A 98 -24.49 -2.40 -16.10
C SER A 98 -24.67 -3.26 -17.36
N LYS A 99 -25.84 -3.88 -17.52
CA LYS A 99 -26.17 -4.64 -18.75
C LYS A 99 -26.02 -3.82 -20.03
N ARG A 100 -26.28 -2.51 -19.98
CA ARG A 100 -26.09 -1.60 -21.12
C ARG A 100 -24.61 -1.36 -21.41
N ALA A 101 -23.79 -1.23 -20.37
CA ALA A 101 -22.35 -1.06 -20.52
C ALA A 101 -21.68 -2.34 -21.07
N ASP A 102 -22.19 -3.54 -20.71
CA ASP A 102 -21.68 -4.82 -21.17
C ASP A 102 -21.69 -4.99 -22.70
N PHE A 103 -22.60 -4.28 -23.38
CA PHE A 103 -22.62 -4.28 -24.84
C PHE A 103 -21.33 -3.68 -25.44
N PHE A 104 -20.70 -2.72 -24.73
CA PHE A 104 -19.48 -2.06 -25.16
C PHE A 104 -18.25 -2.67 -24.48
N PHE A 105 -18.33 -2.86 -23.18
CA PHE A 105 -17.23 -3.37 -22.36
C PHE A 105 -17.75 -4.03 -21.10
N LYS A 106 -17.67 -5.36 -21.05
CA LYS A 106 -18.04 -6.12 -19.87
C LYS A 106 -17.01 -5.87 -18.76
N MET A 107 -17.48 -5.55 -17.56
CA MET A 107 -16.64 -5.35 -16.37
C MET A 107 -17.25 -6.07 -15.18
N ARG A 108 -16.51 -7.01 -14.61
CA ARG A 108 -16.86 -7.77 -13.40
C ARG A 108 -15.57 -8.01 -12.62
N ASP A 109 -15.24 -7.07 -11.76
CA ASP A 109 -14.00 -7.12 -10.99
C ASP A 109 -14.30 -7.39 -9.52
N THR A 110 -13.55 -8.29 -8.94
CA THR A 110 -13.57 -8.59 -7.51
C THR A 110 -12.16 -8.52 -6.97
N LEU A 111 -11.92 -7.63 -6.00
CA LEU A 111 -10.66 -7.52 -5.32
C LEU A 111 -10.87 -7.86 -3.84
N THR A 112 -9.97 -8.65 -3.28
CA THR A 112 -9.94 -8.97 -1.86
C THR A 112 -8.53 -8.75 -1.35
N CYS A 113 -8.39 -8.02 -0.25
CA CYS A 113 -7.15 -7.89 0.50
C CYS A 113 -7.38 -8.36 1.93
N VAL A 114 -6.42 -9.10 2.49
CA VAL A 114 -6.33 -9.39 3.92
C VAL A 114 -5.10 -8.70 4.46
N MET A 115 -5.28 -7.90 5.51
CA MET A 115 -4.23 -7.12 6.17
C MET A 115 -4.25 -7.44 7.67
N GLY A 116 -3.07 -7.45 8.30
CA GLY A 116 -2.99 -7.54 9.75
C GLY A 116 -3.46 -6.25 10.45
N GLU A 117 -3.40 -6.22 11.77
CA GLU A 117 -3.86 -5.07 12.58
C GLU A 117 -3.02 -3.80 12.35
N LYS A 118 -1.78 -3.94 11.91
CA LYS A 118 -0.88 -2.85 11.53
C LYS A 118 -0.95 -2.49 10.05
N LEU A 119 -2.01 -2.91 9.37
CA LEU A 119 -2.26 -2.73 7.94
C LEU A 119 -1.18 -3.37 7.04
N GLU A 120 -0.36 -4.28 7.57
CA GLU A 120 0.57 -5.06 6.78
C GLU A 120 -0.18 -6.01 5.84
N PRO A 121 0.07 -6.00 4.52
CA PRO A 121 -0.56 -6.93 3.58
C PRO A 121 -0.22 -8.38 3.91
N LEU A 122 -1.19 -9.29 3.86
CA LEU A 122 -1.02 -10.73 4.10
C LEU A 122 -1.40 -11.54 2.87
N TYR A 123 -2.51 -11.18 2.23
CA TYR A 123 -3.01 -11.83 1.01
C TYR A 123 -3.78 -10.84 0.16
N PHE A 124 -3.63 -10.96 -1.15
CA PHE A 124 -4.40 -10.21 -2.14
C PHE A 124 -4.89 -11.11 -3.26
N ARG A 125 -6.09 -10.86 -3.74
CA ARG A 125 -6.65 -11.50 -4.93
C ARG A 125 -7.44 -10.49 -5.75
N LYS A 126 -7.18 -10.43 -7.05
CA LYS A 126 -8.00 -9.71 -8.04
C LYS A 126 -8.51 -10.72 -9.06
N GLY A 127 -9.83 -10.95 -9.14
CA GLY A 127 -10.47 -11.59 -10.28
C GLY A 127 -11.05 -10.49 -11.17
N ALA A 128 -10.59 -10.39 -12.41
CA ALA A 128 -11.03 -9.35 -13.33
C ALA A 128 -11.59 -9.95 -14.62
N GLU A 129 -12.86 -9.65 -14.92
CA GLU A 129 -13.47 -9.91 -16.22
C GLU A 129 -13.65 -8.59 -16.97
N GLU A 130 -12.72 -8.30 -17.85
CA GLU A 130 -12.60 -7.04 -18.57
C GLU A 130 -12.72 -7.29 -20.08
N GLY A 131 -13.87 -7.00 -20.66
CA GLY A 131 -14.18 -7.32 -22.05
C GLY A 131 -14.16 -8.85 -22.30
N LYS A 132 -13.25 -9.30 -23.15
CA LYS A 132 -13.04 -10.75 -23.43
C LYS A 132 -12.00 -11.39 -22.52
N ARG A 133 -11.28 -10.61 -21.71
CA ARG A 133 -10.23 -11.11 -20.83
C ARG A 133 -10.83 -11.55 -19.50
N TYR A 134 -10.24 -12.60 -18.96
CA TYR A 134 -10.44 -12.99 -17.56
C TYR A 134 -9.08 -13.34 -16.99
N THR A 135 -8.74 -12.71 -15.88
CA THR A 135 -7.51 -13.01 -15.15
C THR A 135 -7.79 -13.08 -13.65
N VAL A 136 -7.03 -13.94 -12.98
CA VAL A 136 -6.97 -13.98 -11.52
C VAL A 136 -5.53 -13.71 -11.11
N ASP A 137 -5.32 -12.60 -10.40
CA ASP A 137 -4.07 -12.26 -9.76
C ASP A 137 -4.16 -12.58 -8.27
N GLU A 138 -3.17 -13.28 -7.75
CA GLU A 138 -3.02 -13.57 -6.32
C GLU A 138 -1.64 -13.16 -5.85
N ALA A 139 -1.55 -12.68 -4.60
CA ALA A 139 -0.29 -12.33 -3.96
C ALA A 139 -0.32 -12.76 -2.49
N TRP A 140 0.76 -13.37 -2.05
CA TRP A 140 1.00 -13.78 -0.66
C TRP A 140 2.21 -13.03 -0.14
N PHE A 141 2.05 -12.42 1.03
CA PHE A 141 3.09 -11.60 1.66
C PHE A 141 3.63 -12.30 2.92
N SER A 142 4.90 -12.20 3.16
CA SER A 142 5.55 -12.69 4.38
C SER A 142 6.70 -11.78 4.79
N TYR A 143 6.96 -11.72 6.10
CA TYR A 143 7.90 -10.79 6.70
C TYR A 143 8.97 -11.56 7.44
N ARG A 144 10.22 -11.51 6.97
CA ARG A 144 11.37 -12.19 7.58
C ARG A 144 12.67 -11.47 7.23
N GLY A 145 13.64 -11.52 8.15
CA GLY A 145 14.96 -10.92 7.94
C GLY A 145 14.93 -9.42 7.63
N GLY A 146 13.92 -8.68 8.15
CA GLY A 146 13.78 -7.25 7.87
C GLY A 146 13.25 -6.92 6.47
N LEU A 147 12.80 -7.92 5.70
CA LEU A 147 12.28 -7.76 4.35
C LEU A 147 10.81 -8.16 4.27
N CYS A 148 10.06 -7.45 3.43
CA CYS A 148 8.77 -7.87 2.90
C CYS A 148 9.03 -8.76 1.68
N HIS A 149 8.61 -10.02 1.74
CA HIS A 149 8.68 -10.98 0.64
C HIS A 149 7.29 -11.16 0.04
N ILE A 150 7.24 -11.29 -1.27
CA ILE A 150 5.99 -11.52 -2.00
C ILE A 150 6.17 -12.69 -2.98
N LYS A 151 5.14 -13.54 -3.03
CA LYS A 151 4.92 -14.49 -4.12
C LYS A 151 3.66 -14.05 -4.87
N GLN A 152 3.72 -13.95 -6.20
CA GLN A 152 2.60 -13.57 -7.06
C GLN A 152 2.29 -14.67 -8.05
N LYS A 153 1.00 -14.83 -8.36
CA LYS A 153 0.52 -15.77 -9.36
C LYS A 153 -0.56 -15.09 -10.20
N ARG A 154 -0.41 -15.12 -11.51
CA ARG A 154 -1.45 -14.74 -12.46
C ARG A 154 -1.94 -15.98 -13.19
N THR A 155 -3.26 -16.18 -13.20
CA THR A 155 -3.92 -17.24 -13.97
C THR A 155 -4.78 -16.60 -15.06
N HIS A 156 -4.57 -16.99 -16.30
CA HIS A 156 -5.33 -16.55 -17.46
C HIS A 156 -6.56 -17.44 -17.70
N ARG A 157 -7.49 -16.98 -18.54
CA ARG A 157 -8.73 -17.71 -18.88
C ARG A 157 -8.48 -19.12 -19.45
N ASP A 158 -7.43 -19.26 -20.25
CA ASP A 158 -7.01 -20.53 -20.89
C ASP A 158 -6.25 -21.47 -19.95
N GLY A 159 -6.04 -21.05 -18.69
CA GLY A 159 -5.33 -21.82 -17.68
C GLY A 159 -3.82 -21.55 -17.66
N GLU A 160 -3.28 -20.71 -18.53
CA GLU A 160 -1.87 -20.27 -18.43
C GLU A 160 -1.61 -19.63 -17.08
N VAL A 161 -0.52 -20.04 -16.44
CA VAL A 161 -0.10 -19.56 -15.11
C VAL A 161 1.26 -18.88 -15.25
N GLN A 162 1.37 -17.67 -14.68
CA GLN A 162 2.61 -16.93 -14.52
C GLN A 162 2.87 -16.70 -13.04
N GLU A 163 4.05 -17.09 -12.56
CA GLU A 163 4.47 -16.88 -11.17
C GLU A 163 5.67 -15.95 -11.11
N SER A 164 5.76 -15.17 -10.04
CA SER A 164 6.92 -14.34 -9.73
C SER A 164 7.07 -14.19 -8.23
N GLU A 165 8.31 -13.94 -7.81
CA GLU A 165 8.66 -13.65 -6.43
C GLU A 165 9.48 -12.36 -6.36
N GLY A 166 9.45 -11.70 -5.22
CA GLY A 166 10.20 -10.49 -4.98
C GLY A 166 10.37 -10.20 -3.50
N SER A 167 11.21 -9.23 -3.20
CA SER A 167 11.34 -8.70 -1.85
C SER A 167 11.80 -7.25 -1.88
N ASP A 168 11.45 -6.48 -0.84
CA ASP A 168 11.92 -5.11 -0.61
C ASP A 168 12.09 -4.89 0.90
N SER A 169 12.99 -4.00 1.29
CA SER A 169 13.13 -3.57 2.69
C SER A 169 11.99 -2.66 3.15
N ARG A 170 11.24 -2.10 2.22
CA ARG A 170 10.00 -1.35 2.44
C ARG A 170 8.80 -2.29 2.35
N CYS A 171 7.64 -1.82 2.79
CA CYS A 171 6.39 -2.53 2.61
C CYS A 171 6.02 -2.61 1.12
N ILE A 172 5.76 -3.81 0.61
CA ILE A 172 5.17 -4.02 -0.72
C ILE A 172 3.66 -4.05 -0.55
N TYR A 173 2.93 -3.20 -1.28
CA TYR A 173 1.49 -3.10 -1.21
C TYR A 173 0.79 -3.76 -2.39
N ASP A 174 -0.47 -4.13 -2.20
CA ASP A 174 -1.45 -4.34 -3.26
C ASP A 174 -2.36 -3.10 -3.40
N MET A 175 -3.30 -3.14 -4.35
CA MET A 175 -4.19 -2.00 -4.64
C MET A 175 -5.09 -1.60 -3.47
N LEU A 176 -5.52 -2.54 -2.63
CA LEU A 176 -6.43 -2.26 -1.50
C LEU A 176 -5.65 -1.94 -0.23
N SER A 177 -4.52 -2.60 0.00
CA SER A 177 -3.69 -2.32 1.17
C SER A 177 -3.07 -0.93 1.12
N ILE A 178 -2.64 -0.45 -0.06
CA ILE A 178 -2.17 0.94 -0.17
C ILE A 178 -3.30 1.94 0.02
N LEU A 179 -4.53 1.63 -0.40
CA LEU A 179 -5.70 2.46 -0.11
C LEU A 179 -5.96 2.54 1.40
N ALA A 180 -5.95 1.40 2.10
CA ALA A 180 -6.12 1.35 3.55
C ALA A 180 -5.03 2.12 4.29
N GLN A 181 -3.76 1.96 3.86
CA GLN A 181 -2.62 2.68 4.39
C GLN A 181 -2.75 4.20 4.17
N ALA A 182 -3.07 4.62 2.93
CA ALA A 182 -3.19 6.03 2.58
C ALA A 182 -4.32 6.75 3.33
N ARG A 183 -5.42 6.05 3.65
CA ARG A 183 -6.48 6.56 4.51
C ARG A 183 -6.04 6.86 5.94
N SER A 184 -4.93 6.26 6.38
CA SER A 184 -4.36 6.47 7.72
C SER A 184 -3.22 7.50 7.74
N TYR A 185 -2.89 8.13 6.63
CA TYR A 185 -1.90 9.21 6.57
C TYR A 185 -2.40 10.48 7.25
N ASN A 186 -1.51 11.18 7.93
CA ASN A 186 -1.81 12.50 8.46
C ASN A 186 -1.55 13.56 7.37
N PRO A 187 -2.59 14.27 6.89
CA PRO A 187 -2.42 15.25 5.82
C PRO A 187 -1.54 16.45 6.20
N ALA A 188 -1.35 16.70 7.50
CA ALA A 188 -0.45 17.77 7.98
C ALA A 188 1.04 17.49 7.68
N ASP A 189 1.39 16.23 7.42
CA ASP A 189 2.77 15.84 7.13
C ASP A 189 3.19 16.13 5.68
N TYR A 190 2.24 16.57 4.81
CA TYR A 190 2.46 16.74 3.39
C TYR A 190 2.17 18.15 2.89
N LYS A 191 2.97 18.61 1.92
CA LYS A 191 2.76 19.85 1.16
C LYS A 191 2.37 19.49 -0.28
N PRO A 192 1.57 20.35 -0.98
CA PRO A 192 1.28 20.13 -2.39
C PRO A 192 2.57 19.98 -3.22
N GLY A 193 2.64 18.88 -3.98
CA GLY A 193 3.82 18.49 -4.75
C GLY A 193 4.66 17.38 -4.11
N ASP A 194 4.47 17.06 -2.83
CA ASP A 194 5.19 15.98 -2.16
C ASP A 194 4.87 14.64 -2.79
N LYS A 195 5.90 13.79 -2.91
CA LYS A 195 5.86 12.49 -3.57
C LYS A 195 6.05 11.37 -2.57
N ILE A 196 5.07 10.49 -2.49
CA ILE A 196 5.11 9.28 -1.69
C ILE A 196 5.40 8.12 -2.64
N LYS A 197 6.58 7.50 -2.51
CA LYS A 197 7.00 6.36 -3.33
C LYS A 197 6.86 5.06 -2.56
N PHE A 198 6.33 4.03 -3.21
CA PHE A 198 6.13 2.71 -2.61
C PHE A 198 6.19 1.61 -3.65
N PRO A 199 6.72 0.41 -3.30
CA PRO A 199 6.65 -0.77 -4.16
C PRO A 199 5.24 -1.36 -4.13
N MET A 200 4.70 -1.71 -5.31
CA MET A 200 3.37 -2.30 -5.46
C MET A 200 3.41 -3.58 -6.29
N ALA A 201 2.68 -4.59 -5.84
CA ALA A 201 2.42 -5.82 -6.56
C ALA A 201 1.45 -5.58 -7.72
N THR A 202 1.84 -5.95 -8.94
CA THR A 202 1.04 -5.75 -10.16
C THR A 202 0.49 -7.07 -10.74
N GLY A 203 0.59 -8.18 -9.99
CA GLY A 203 0.21 -9.52 -10.40
C GLY A 203 1.29 -10.25 -11.22
N ARG A 204 2.33 -9.56 -11.69
CA ARG A 204 3.48 -10.17 -12.40
C ARG A 204 4.82 -9.79 -11.79
N LYS A 205 4.94 -8.61 -11.22
CA LYS A 205 6.18 -8.06 -10.67
C LYS A 205 5.86 -7.03 -9.60
N VAL A 206 6.89 -6.62 -8.88
CA VAL A 206 6.83 -5.47 -7.99
C VAL A 206 7.31 -4.25 -8.77
N GLU A 207 6.55 -3.17 -8.75
CA GLU A 207 6.85 -1.92 -9.43
C GLU A 207 6.81 -0.75 -8.47
N GLU A 208 7.73 0.18 -8.65
CA GLU A 208 7.70 1.45 -7.93
C GLU A 208 6.53 2.30 -8.40
N GLN A 209 5.69 2.72 -7.46
CA GLN A 209 4.58 3.63 -7.70
C GLN A 209 4.86 4.98 -7.03
N THR A 210 4.24 6.02 -7.55
CA THR A 210 4.38 7.37 -6.97
C THR A 210 2.99 7.99 -6.80
N LEU A 211 2.66 8.31 -5.56
CA LEU A 211 1.49 9.11 -5.21
C LEU A 211 1.95 10.55 -4.96
N ILE A 212 1.29 11.54 -5.57
CA ILE A 212 1.61 12.96 -5.40
C ILE A 212 0.44 13.63 -4.71
N TYR A 213 0.71 14.29 -3.59
CA TYR A 213 -0.28 15.15 -2.94
C TYR A 213 -0.46 16.45 -3.74
N ARG A 214 -1.70 16.81 -4.09
CA ARG A 214 -2.04 17.97 -4.93
C ARG A 214 -2.65 19.12 -4.16
N GLY A 215 -2.97 18.95 -2.89
CA GLY A 215 -3.63 19.96 -2.07
C GLY A 215 -5.09 19.62 -1.80
N LYS A 216 -5.93 20.64 -1.66
CA LYS A 216 -7.34 20.51 -1.25
C LYS A 216 -8.28 21.14 -2.27
N GLU A 217 -9.47 20.55 -2.43
CA GLU A 217 -10.56 21.06 -3.28
C GLU A 217 -11.92 20.66 -2.72
N ASN A 218 -12.96 21.44 -3.01
CA ASN A 218 -14.34 21.08 -2.71
C ASN A 218 -14.92 20.28 -3.88
N VAL A 219 -15.39 19.06 -3.60
CA VAL A 219 -15.88 18.12 -4.60
C VAL A 219 -17.33 17.76 -4.32
N LYS A 220 -18.20 17.96 -5.33
CA LYS A 220 -19.58 17.48 -5.29
C LYS A 220 -19.62 16.02 -5.71
N ALA A 221 -20.16 15.16 -4.84
CA ALA A 221 -20.39 13.75 -5.11
C ALA A 221 -21.75 13.53 -5.82
N GLU A 222 -22.00 12.31 -6.28
CA GLU A 222 -23.23 11.96 -7.00
C GLU A 222 -24.49 12.01 -6.11
N ASN A 223 -24.33 11.83 -4.81
CA ASN A 223 -25.39 11.98 -3.81
C ASN A 223 -25.81 13.44 -3.58
N GLY A 224 -25.24 14.39 -4.36
CA GLY A 224 -25.52 15.83 -4.27
C GLY A 224 -24.80 16.55 -3.14
N VAL A 225 -24.09 15.84 -2.27
CA VAL A 225 -23.33 16.39 -1.14
C VAL A 225 -21.98 16.92 -1.62
N THR A 226 -21.57 18.08 -1.12
CA THR A 226 -20.23 18.64 -1.35
C THR A 226 -19.32 18.32 -0.18
N TYR A 227 -18.13 17.81 -0.49
CA TYR A 227 -17.11 17.44 0.50
C TYR A 227 -15.85 18.28 0.30
N ARG A 228 -15.25 18.71 1.38
CA ARG A 228 -13.86 19.17 1.38
C ARG A 228 -12.96 17.95 1.22
N CYS A 229 -12.13 17.94 0.17
CA CYS A 229 -11.30 16.79 -0.18
C CYS A 229 -9.82 17.13 -0.23
N LEU A 230 -9.01 16.14 0.14
CA LEU A 230 -7.58 16.04 -0.17
C LEU A 230 -7.45 15.37 -1.53
N ILE A 231 -6.51 15.83 -2.36
CA ILE A 231 -6.30 15.33 -3.72
C ILE A 231 -4.96 14.63 -3.81
N PHE A 232 -4.97 13.41 -4.31
CA PHE A 232 -3.78 12.63 -4.58
C PHE A 232 -3.81 12.09 -6.01
N SER A 233 -2.66 12.18 -6.71
CA SER A 233 -2.50 11.59 -8.05
C SER A 233 -1.54 10.42 -8.01
N LEU A 234 -1.99 9.23 -8.39
CA LEU A 234 -1.12 8.12 -8.74
C LEU A 234 -0.57 8.36 -10.13
N VAL A 235 0.75 8.34 -10.25
CA VAL A 235 1.44 8.64 -11.51
C VAL A 235 2.46 7.56 -11.87
N GLU A 236 2.60 7.32 -13.16
CA GLU A 236 3.64 6.50 -13.76
C GLU A 236 4.62 7.39 -14.52
N TYR A 237 5.87 6.95 -14.64
CA TYR A 237 6.88 7.60 -15.46
C TYR A 237 7.26 6.70 -16.63
N ASN A 238 7.19 7.22 -17.85
CA ASN A 238 7.65 6.48 -19.01
C ASN A 238 9.20 6.41 -19.05
N LYS A 239 9.75 5.64 -20.00
CA LYS A 239 11.21 5.48 -20.18
C LYS A 239 11.98 6.80 -20.38
N LYS A 240 11.29 7.86 -20.80
CA LYS A 240 11.85 9.23 -20.98
C LYS A 240 11.65 10.12 -19.75
N GLY A 241 11.17 9.56 -18.61
CA GLY A 241 10.90 10.31 -17.41
C GLY A 241 9.66 11.21 -17.46
N LYS A 242 8.85 11.14 -18.53
CA LYS A 242 7.59 11.91 -18.61
C LYS A 242 6.54 11.28 -17.72
N GLN A 243 5.95 12.10 -16.85
CA GLN A 243 4.87 11.73 -15.96
C GLN A 243 3.57 11.52 -16.73
N LYS A 244 2.86 10.45 -16.40
CA LYS A 244 1.49 10.16 -16.82
C LYS A 244 0.64 9.93 -15.58
N GLU A 245 -0.46 10.63 -15.48
CA GLU A 245 -1.45 10.40 -14.43
C GLU A 245 -2.26 9.14 -14.73
N VAL A 246 -2.43 8.28 -13.74
CA VAL A 246 -3.16 7.00 -13.85
C VAL A 246 -4.49 7.10 -13.13
N ILE A 247 -4.47 7.59 -11.89
CA ILE A 247 -5.67 7.79 -11.07
C ILE A 247 -5.52 9.08 -10.27
N THR A 248 -6.58 9.88 -10.20
CA THR A 248 -6.71 10.96 -9.21
C THR A 248 -7.74 10.55 -8.17
N PHE A 249 -7.33 10.61 -6.91
CA PHE A 249 -8.16 10.33 -5.74
C PHE A 249 -8.56 11.64 -5.08
N PHE A 250 -9.84 11.80 -4.82
CA PHE A 250 -10.40 12.88 -4.01
C PHE A 250 -10.96 12.23 -2.75
N VAL A 251 -10.29 12.43 -1.61
CA VAL A 251 -10.66 11.78 -0.34
C VAL A 251 -11.10 12.83 0.66
N THR A 252 -12.03 12.51 1.55
CA THR A 252 -12.54 13.46 2.55
C THR A 252 -11.41 14.02 3.40
N ASP A 253 -11.42 15.34 3.63
CA ASP A 253 -10.52 16.05 4.56
C ASP A 253 -11.11 15.96 5.98
N ASP A 254 -11.25 14.75 6.47
CA ASP A 254 -11.65 14.37 7.83
C ASP A 254 -10.97 13.05 8.22
N GLU A 255 -11.16 12.58 9.44
CA GLU A 255 -10.48 11.40 9.98
C GLU A 255 -10.82 10.09 9.25
N ASN A 256 -11.88 10.02 8.44
CA ASN A 256 -12.22 8.82 7.66
C ASN A 256 -11.40 8.69 6.38
N HIS A 257 -10.94 9.81 5.79
CA HIS A 257 -10.26 9.85 4.48
C HIS A 257 -10.98 8.97 3.43
N LEU A 258 -12.30 9.10 3.34
CA LEU A 258 -13.11 8.31 2.42
C LEU A 258 -12.90 8.79 0.97
N PRO A 259 -12.67 7.89 0.01
CA PRO A 259 -12.70 8.26 -1.39
C PRO A 259 -14.08 8.76 -1.79
N VAL A 260 -14.19 10.06 -2.17
CA VAL A 260 -15.42 10.70 -2.65
C VAL A 260 -15.53 10.58 -4.16
N ARG A 261 -14.40 10.70 -4.85
CA ARG A 261 -14.31 10.58 -6.30
C ARG A 261 -12.96 9.99 -6.68
N LEU A 262 -12.96 9.16 -7.71
CA LEU A 262 -11.79 8.67 -8.39
C LEU A 262 -11.92 8.99 -9.88
N ASP A 263 -10.90 9.60 -10.47
CA ASP A 263 -10.77 9.80 -11.91
C ASP A 263 -9.70 8.85 -12.43
N LEU A 264 -10.09 7.93 -13.32
CA LEU A 264 -9.21 6.90 -13.89
C LEU A 264 -8.90 7.25 -15.35
N PHE A 265 -7.62 7.32 -15.69
CA PHE A 265 -7.13 7.63 -17.02
C PHE A 265 -6.69 6.35 -17.73
N LEU A 266 -7.61 5.74 -18.46
CA LEU A 266 -7.40 4.48 -19.17
C LEU A 266 -6.81 4.70 -20.57
N ASN A 267 -6.22 3.67 -21.16
CA ASN A 267 -5.67 3.78 -22.53
C ASN A 267 -6.74 3.96 -23.61
N PHE A 268 -8.00 3.59 -23.31
CA PHE A 268 -9.14 3.63 -24.24
C PHE A 268 -10.25 4.61 -23.79
N GLY A 269 -9.95 5.52 -22.86
CA GLY A 269 -10.90 6.51 -22.38
C GLY A 269 -10.68 6.85 -20.91
N SER A 270 -11.68 7.43 -20.28
CA SER A 270 -11.64 7.77 -18.86
C SER A 270 -12.84 7.19 -18.14
N ALA A 271 -12.64 6.79 -16.89
CA ALA A 271 -13.73 6.38 -16.01
C ALA A 271 -13.73 7.25 -14.75
N LYS A 272 -14.87 7.34 -14.09
CA LYS A 272 -15.02 8.00 -12.80
C LYS A 272 -15.83 7.12 -11.87
N ALA A 273 -15.41 7.11 -10.60
CA ALA A 273 -16.22 6.57 -9.52
C ALA A 273 -16.62 7.72 -8.59
N PHE A 274 -17.89 7.83 -8.27
CA PHE A 274 -18.42 8.84 -7.35
C PHE A 274 -19.05 8.18 -6.14
N LEU A 275 -18.77 8.69 -4.95
CA LEU A 275 -19.41 8.26 -3.72
C LEU A 275 -20.92 8.42 -3.83
N ASN A 276 -21.65 7.31 -3.67
CA ASN A 276 -23.08 7.25 -3.59
C ASN A 276 -23.57 7.25 -2.13
N SER A 277 -23.05 6.30 -1.33
CA SER A 277 -23.40 6.18 0.08
C SER A 277 -22.30 5.55 0.89
N VAL A 278 -22.28 5.85 2.19
CA VAL A 278 -21.40 5.21 3.18
C VAL A 278 -22.20 4.83 4.41
N LYS A 279 -21.87 3.68 5.00
CA LYS A 279 -22.40 3.17 6.27
C LYS A 279 -21.27 2.60 7.08
N GLY A 280 -21.38 2.65 8.42
CA GLY A 280 -20.42 2.07 9.33
C GLY A 280 -19.04 2.75 9.33
N ASN A 281 -18.95 4.00 8.84
CA ASN A 281 -17.74 4.81 8.96
C ASN A 281 -17.36 5.01 10.43
N ARG A 282 -16.06 5.10 10.69
CA ARG A 282 -15.52 5.15 12.05
C ARG A 282 -15.74 6.50 12.73
N HIS A 283 -15.63 7.59 11.99
CA HIS A 283 -15.71 8.96 12.48
C HIS A 283 -16.84 9.74 11.81
N PRO A 284 -17.34 10.83 12.42
CA PRO A 284 -18.28 11.72 11.77
C PRO A 284 -17.70 12.30 10.47
N LEU A 285 -18.56 12.53 9.46
CA LEU A 285 -18.17 13.15 8.19
C LEU A 285 -18.11 14.67 8.33
N THR A 286 -17.05 15.18 8.95
CA THR A 286 -16.86 16.62 9.19
C THR A 286 -16.37 17.40 7.96
N SER A 287 -16.07 16.70 6.88
CA SER A 287 -15.70 17.29 5.58
C SER A 287 -16.90 17.79 4.76
N ILE A 288 -18.13 17.43 5.14
CA ILE A 288 -19.34 17.87 4.46
C ILE A 288 -19.47 19.39 4.57
N ILE A 289 -19.62 20.05 3.41
CA ILE A 289 -19.88 21.48 3.30
C ILE A 289 -21.39 21.68 3.19
N LYS A 290 -21.91 22.48 4.11
CA LYS A 290 -23.34 22.85 4.15
C LYS A 290 -23.64 24.00 3.21
#